data_8f81dc83e7d0ba737311fe25d76e370e
#
_entry.id   8f81dc83e7d0ba737311fe25d76e370e
#
_cell.length_a   1.000
_cell.length_b   1.000
_cell.length_c   1.000
_cell.angle_alpha   90.00
_cell.angle_beta   90.00
_cell.angle_gamma   90.00
#
_symmetry.space_group_name_H-M   'P 1'
#
loop_
_entity.id
_entity.type
_entity.pdbx_description
1 polymer ?
#
loop_
_entity_poly.entity_id
_entity_poly.type
_entity_poly.pdbx_seq_one_letter_code
_entity_poly.pdbx_strand_id
1 'polypeptide(L)'
;MQKVTLDEIVGLERYEKIRDVFRRGIIELKKHRRVSVGDRVIFVFENQETVLFQIQEMLRAEHITDIDKVRFEVEVYNELIPGDGELSATMLIEITDQAQIRPELVRLLGIDQAVSLRIGNQFAVPGVFEGGRSTEDNLSAVQYVRFPLPIEARLAFCDERQDVRLAIDHPQYQAQAVLSSETRQSLAAEL
;
A
#
# COMPACT_ATOMS: atom_id res chain seq x y z
N MET A 1 -3.40 9.59 -11.05
CA MET A 1 -4.71 9.07 -10.54
C MET A 1 -5.48 10.18 -9.85
N GLN A 2 -6.83 10.13 -9.83
CA GLN A 2 -7.67 11.17 -9.19
C GLN A 2 -7.59 11.03 -7.66
N LYS A 3 -7.46 12.17 -6.96
CA LYS A 3 -7.50 12.22 -5.50
C LYS A 3 -8.95 12.19 -4.99
N VAL A 4 -9.15 11.74 -3.75
CA VAL A 4 -10.46 11.79 -3.07
C VAL A 4 -10.82 13.23 -2.77
N THR A 5 -12.08 13.59 -3.04
CA THR A 5 -12.64 14.92 -2.76
C THR A 5 -13.59 14.88 -1.57
N LEU A 6 -13.88 16.03 -0.97
CA LEU A 6 -14.82 16.12 0.15
C LEU A 6 -16.24 15.68 -0.23
N ASP A 7 -16.65 15.87 -1.49
CA ASP A 7 -17.98 15.49 -1.97
C ASP A 7 -18.19 13.98 -2.03
N GLU A 8 -17.10 13.20 -2.05
CA GLU A 8 -17.13 11.74 -2.02
C GLU A 8 -17.25 11.20 -0.59
N ILE A 9 -17.02 12.05 0.42
CA ILE A 9 -17.10 11.65 1.82
C ILE A 9 -18.56 11.57 2.26
N VAL A 10 -18.95 10.42 2.71
CA VAL A 10 -20.32 10.15 3.19
C VAL A 10 -20.38 10.41 4.70
N GLY A 11 -21.37 11.17 5.17
CA GLY A 11 -21.61 11.41 6.59
C GLY A 11 -21.83 10.11 7.37
N LEU A 12 -21.44 10.08 8.65
CA LEU A 12 -21.37 8.87 9.48
C LEU A 12 -22.67 8.02 9.48
N GLU A 13 -23.83 8.66 9.67
CA GLU A 13 -25.11 7.94 9.68
C GLU A 13 -25.42 7.21 8.36
N ARG A 14 -25.10 7.85 7.24
CA ARG A 14 -25.27 7.25 5.92
C ARG A 14 -24.22 6.18 5.67
N TYR A 15 -22.99 6.42 6.09
CA TYR A 15 -21.91 5.46 5.97
C TYR A 15 -22.22 4.15 6.70
N GLU A 16 -22.69 4.21 7.94
CA GLU A 16 -23.11 3.02 8.70
C GLU A 16 -24.13 2.13 7.95
N LYS A 17 -25.04 2.75 7.21
CA LYS A 17 -26.07 2.03 6.43
C LYS A 17 -25.49 1.30 5.21
N ILE A 18 -24.44 1.83 4.59
CA ILE A 18 -23.84 1.28 3.37
C ILE A 18 -22.54 0.54 3.64
N ARG A 19 -21.98 0.64 4.84
CA ARG A 19 -20.66 0.15 5.22
C ARG A 19 -20.41 -1.30 4.84
N ASP A 20 -21.35 -2.19 5.13
CA ASP A 20 -21.18 -3.62 4.85
C ASP A 20 -21.09 -3.92 3.35
N VAL A 21 -21.83 -3.19 2.53
CA VAL A 21 -21.78 -3.33 1.06
C VAL A 21 -20.46 -2.76 0.55
N PHE A 22 -20.09 -1.56 1.00
CA PHE A 22 -18.85 -0.91 0.63
C PHE A 22 -17.63 -1.77 1.03
N ARG A 23 -17.60 -2.23 2.28
CA ARG A 23 -16.52 -3.10 2.79
C ARG A 23 -16.37 -4.38 1.96
N ARG A 24 -17.48 -5.04 1.57
CA ARG A 24 -17.41 -6.23 0.69
C ARG A 24 -16.78 -5.91 -0.66
N GLY A 25 -17.14 -4.79 -1.28
CA GLY A 25 -16.52 -4.34 -2.52
C GLY A 25 -15.00 -4.15 -2.39
N ILE A 26 -14.58 -3.48 -1.32
CA ILE A 26 -13.15 -3.25 -1.04
C ILE A 26 -12.39 -4.56 -0.75
N ILE A 27 -13.02 -5.52 -0.06
CA ILE A 27 -12.41 -6.83 0.16
C ILE A 27 -12.16 -7.55 -1.18
N GLU A 28 -13.12 -7.52 -2.09
CA GLU A 28 -12.96 -8.10 -3.43
C GLU A 28 -11.86 -7.38 -4.22
N LEU A 29 -11.87 -6.06 -4.24
CA LEU A 29 -10.83 -5.25 -4.89
C LEU A 29 -9.43 -5.60 -4.34
N LYS A 30 -9.28 -5.66 -3.01
CA LYS A 30 -8.01 -5.95 -2.36
C LYS A 30 -7.48 -7.36 -2.61
N LYS A 31 -8.31 -8.32 -3.04
CA LYS A 31 -7.82 -9.67 -3.42
C LYS A 31 -6.77 -9.63 -4.53
N HIS A 32 -6.95 -8.71 -5.49
CA HIS A 32 -6.05 -8.53 -6.61
C HIS A 32 -4.99 -7.45 -6.37
N ARG A 33 -4.90 -6.94 -5.15
CA ARG A 33 -3.98 -5.85 -4.77
C ARG A 33 -3.09 -6.23 -3.58
N ARG A 34 -3.33 -7.40 -2.98
CA ARG A 34 -2.57 -7.91 -1.83
C ARG A 34 -1.53 -8.91 -2.30
N VAL A 35 -0.27 -8.67 -1.99
CA VAL A 35 0.87 -9.52 -2.34
C VAL A 35 1.64 -9.86 -1.07
N SER A 36 1.70 -11.15 -0.72
CA SER A 36 2.52 -11.64 0.39
C SER A 36 3.93 -11.92 -0.12
N VAL A 37 4.93 -11.35 0.54
CA VAL A 37 6.35 -11.52 0.23
C VAL A 37 7.01 -12.22 1.41
N GLY A 38 7.23 -13.53 1.26
CA GLY A 38 7.65 -14.40 2.36
C GLY A 38 6.53 -14.70 3.35
N ASP A 39 6.90 -14.90 4.61
CA ASP A 39 6.01 -15.41 5.67
C ASP A 39 5.36 -14.32 6.54
N ARG A 40 5.81 -13.08 6.45
CA ARG A 40 5.34 -12.00 7.36
C ARG A 40 5.22 -10.62 6.74
N VAL A 41 5.64 -10.40 5.50
CA VAL A 41 5.49 -9.08 4.87
C VAL A 41 4.44 -9.13 3.79
N ILE A 42 3.52 -8.18 3.85
CA ILE A 42 2.42 -8.06 2.91
C ILE A 42 2.40 -6.65 2.35
N PHE A 43 2.20 -6.55 1.05
CA PHE A 43 1.94 -5.29 0.37
C PHE A 43 0.48 -5.26 -0.08
N VAL A 44 -0.20 -4.15 0.21
CA VAL A 44 -1.52 -3.83 -0.32
C VAL A 44 -1.38 -2.60 -1.19
N PHE A 45 -1.47 -2.77 -2.51
CA PHE A 45 -1.40 -1.65 -3.44
C PHE A 45 -2.63 -0.75 -3.30
N GLU A 46 -2.37 0.55 -3.14
CA GLU A 46 -3.42 1.55 -2.91
C GLU A 46 -3.88 2.19 -4.21
N ASN A 47 -5.13 2.65 -4.21
CA ASN A 47 -5.74 3.49 -5.23
C ASN A 47 -6.80 4.38 -4.58
N GLN A 48 -7.52 5.17 -5.39
CA GLN A 48 -8.55 6.06 -4.89
C GLN A 48 -9.62 5.32 -4.05
N GLU A 49 -10.09 4.15 -4.51
CA GLU A 49 -11.16 3.40 -3.82
C GLU A 49 -10.70 2.85 -2.47
N THR A 50 -9.46 2.30 -2.41
CA THR A 50 -8.91 1.77 -1.16
C THR A 50 -8.64 2.88 -0.15
N VAL A 51 -8.20 4.05 -0.62
CA VAL A 51 -7.94 5.23 0.21
C VAL A 51 -9.25 5.87 0.68
N LEU A 52 -10.25 6.02 -0.18
CA LEU A 52 -11.59 6.49 0.21
C LEU A 52 -12.18 5.61 1.34
N PHE A 53 -12.04 4.30 1.23
CA PHE A 53 -12.47 3.40 2.29
C PHE A 53 -11.72 3.63 3.59
N GLN A 54 -10.39 3.82 3.54
CA GLN A 54 -9.59 4.10 4.74
C GLN A 54 -10.00 5.40 5.41
N ILE A 55 -10.23 6.46 4.63
CA ILE A 55 -10.74 7.74 5.15
C ILE A 55 -12.09 7.52 5.87
N GLN A 56 -13.05 6.85 5.23
CA GLN A 56 -14.36 6.61 5.81
C GLN A 56 -14.29 5.77 7.11
N GLU A 57 -13.45 4.74 7.15
CA GLU A 57 -13.26 3.94 8.37
C GLU A 57 -12.56 4.74 9.48
N MET A 58 -11.61 5.63 9.15
CA MET A 58 -10.97 6.52 10.13
C MET A 58 -11.99 7.50 10.72
N LEU A 59 -12.71 8.23 9.87
CA LEU A 59 -13.75 9.17 10.30
C LEU A 59 -14.79 8.50 11.19
N ARG A 60 -15.17 7.27 10.85
CA ARG A 60 -16.08 6.45 11.63
C ARG A 60 -15.50 6.06 12.98
N ALA A 61 -14.28 5.53 13.02
CA ALA A 61 -13.63 5.03 14.24
C ALA A 61 -13.39 6.14 15.26
N GLU A 62 -12.99 7.33 14.78
CA GLU A 62 -12.69 8.51 15.61
C GLU A 62 -13.89 9.43 15.79
N HIS A 63 -15.07 9.07 15.25
CA HIS A 63 -16.30 9.89 15.31
C HIS A 63 -16.10 11.33 14.79
N ILE A 64 -15.29 11.51 13.75
CA ILE A 64 -14.97 12.81 13.18
C ILE A 64 -16.14 13.29 12.32
N THR A 65 -16.75 14.43 12.70
CA THR A 65 -17.85 15.09 11.98
C THR A 65 -17.56 16.55 11.64
N ASP A 66 -16.54 17.13 12.26
CA ASP A 66 -16.09 18.49 11.99
C ASP A 66 -15.45 18.58 10.60
N ILE A 67 -15.95 19.51 9.77
CA ILE A 67 -15.57 19.61 8.35
C ILE A 67 -14.07 19.90 8.14
N ASP A 68 -13.45 20.66 9.02
CA ASP A 68 -12.04 21.01 8.88
C ASP A 68 -11.16 19.80 9.26
N LYS A 69 -11.58 19.00 10.21
CA LYS A 69 -10.93 17.73 10.54
C LYS A 69 -11.12 16.71 9.42
N VAL A 70 -12.33 16.62 8.85
CA VAL A 70 -12.58 15.75 7.68
C VAL A 70 -11.66 16.15 6.52
N ARG A 71 -11.54 17.45 6.23
CA ARG A 71 -10.63 17.95 5.18
C ARG A 71 -9.19 17.55 5.44
N PHE A 72 -8.73 17.71 6.68
CA PHE A 72 -7.38 17.32 7.08
C PHE A 72 -7.11 15.82 6.85
N GLU A 73 -8.04 14.94 7.27
CA GLU A 73 -7.91 13.50 7.01
C GLU A 73 -7.88 13.17 5.51
N VAL A 74 -8.75 13.81 4.72
CA VAL A 74 -8.75 13.64 3.25
C VAL A 74 -7.39 14.06 2.65
N GLU A 75 -6.82 15.17 3.08
CA GLU A 75 -5.51 15.62 2.61
C GLU A 75 -4.40 14.62 2.97
N VAL A 76 -4.35 14.18 4.23
CA VAL A 76 -3.35 13.21 4.73
C VAL A 76 -3.44 11.89 3.98
N TYR A 77 -4.64 11.30 3.89
CA TYR A 77 -4.80 9.99 3.23
C TYR A 77 -4.62 10.06 1.72
N ASN A 78 -4.89 11.20 1.10
CA ASN A 78 -4.65 11.42 -0.32
C ASN A 78 -3.17 11.26 -0.71
N GLU A 79 -2.25 11.41 0.23
CA GLU A 79 -0.83 11.12 0.00
C GLU A 79 -0.57 9.63 -0.31
N LEU A 80 -1.49 8.74 0.03
CA LEU A 80 -1.37 7.31 -0.29
C LEU A 80 -1.77 6.97 -1.73
N ILE A 81 -2.52 7.85 -2.40
CA ILE A 81 -2.93 7.64 -3.80
C ILE A 81 -1.72 7.86 -4.70
N PRO A 82 -1.39 6.90 -5.59
CA PRO A 82 -0.26 7.05 -6.49
C PRO A 82 -0.42 8.24 -7.44
N GLY A 83 0.68 8.92 -7.74
CA GLY A 83 0.78 9.92 -8.78
C GLY A 83 0.85 9.29 -10.18
N ASP A 84 1.15 10.13 -11.19
CA ASP A 84 1.30 9.65 -12.57
C ASP A 84 2.59 8.82 -12.71
N GLY A 85 2.43 7.60 -13.21
CA GLY A 85 3.53 6.68 -13.48
C GLY A 85 4.20 6.08 -12.25
N GLU A 86 3.49 6.02 -11.14
CA GLU A 86 3.97 5.31 -9.95
C GLU A 86 2.92 4.34 -9.42
N LEU A 87 3.34 3.36 -8.65
CA LEU A 87 2.48 2.54 -7.82
C LEU A 87 2.71 2.91 -6.36
N SER A 88 1.67 2.83 -5.55
CA SER A 88 1.73 3.07 -4.11
C SER A 88 1.21 1.84 -3.37
N ALA A 89 1.82 1.50 -2.25
CA ALA A 89 1.38 0.39 -1.42
C ALA A 89 1.57 0.66 0.08
N THR A 90 0.69 0.08 0.86
CA THR A 90 0.90 -0.10 2.30
C THR A 90 1.63 -1.42 2.50
N MET A 91 2.83 -1.38 3.08
CA MET A 91 3.57 -2.56 3.53
C MET A 91 3.23 -2.84 4.99
N LEU A 92 2.84 -4.07 5.27
CA LEU A 92 2.47 -4.57 6.59
C LEU A 92 3.46 -5.65 7.02
N ILE A 93 4.02 -5.54 8.23
CA ILE A 93 4.83 -6.58 8.86
C ILE A 93 3.93 -7.30 9.86
N GLU A 94 3.53 -8.52 9.52
CA GLU A 94 2.63 -9.33 10.36
C GLU A 94 3.46 -10.14 11.38
N ILE A 95 3.25 -9.87 12.66
CA ILE A 95 3.84 -10.59 13.78
C ILE A 95 2.71 -11.08 14.67
N THR A 96 2.49 -12.40 14.70
CA THR A 96 1.35 -13.00 15.41
C THR A 96 1.56 -13.14 16.91
N ASP A 97 2.81 -13.26 17.35
CA ASP A 97 3.15 -13.31 18.78
C ASP A 97 3.42 -11.91 19.31
N GLN A 98 2.54 -11.42 20.19
CA GLN A 98 2.65 -10.09 20.78
C GLN A 98 3.98 -9.88 21.52
N ALA A 99 4.54 -10.90 22.17
CA ALA A 99 5.83 -10.81 22.86
C ALA A 99 7.01 -10.64 21.87
N GLN A 100 6.84 -11.05 20.62
CA GLN A 100 7.86 -10.97 19.58
C GLN A 100 7.77 -9.70 18.71
N ILE A 101 6.73 -8.86 18.87
CA ILE A 101 6.56 -7.66 18.04
C ILE A 101 7.82 -6.79 18.08
N ARG A 102 8.23 -6.36 19.25
CA ARG A 102 9.39 -5.46 19.39
C ARG A 102 10.73 -6.12 18.96
N PRO A 103 11.07 -7.34 19.39
CA PRO A 103 12.29 -8.02 18.93
C PRO A 103 12.35 -8.19 17.41
N GLU A 104 11.25 -8.58 16.79
CA GLU A 104 11.21 -8.79 15.33
C GLU A 104 11.29 -7.47 14.55
N LEU A 105 10.62 -6.41 15.01
CA LEU A 105 10.74 -5.10 14.38
C LEU A 105 12.17 -4.54 14.49
N VAL A 106 12.84 -4.70 15.63
CA VAL A 106 14.25 -4.32 15.78
C VAL A 106 15.15 -5.12 14.83
N ARG A 107 14.88 -6.41 14.66
CA ARG A 107 15.62 -7.27 13.72
C ARG A 107 15.47 -6.83 12.26
N LEU A 108 14.34 -6.22 11.92
CA LEU A 108 14.02 -5.77 10.56
C LEU A 108 14.32 -4.29 10.32
N LEU A 109 15.03 -3.61 11.22
CA LEU A 109 15.48 -2.23 11.01
C LEU A 109 16.23 -2.11 9.68
N GLY A 110 15.85 -1.11 8.85
CA GLY A 110 16.42 -0.91 7.52
C GLY A 110 15.72 -1.69 6.40
N ILE A 111 14.64 -2.44 6.68
CA ILE A 111 13.87 -3.16 5.65
C ILE A 111 13.29 -2.22 4.58
N ASP A 112 12.99 -0.99 4.95
CA ASP A 112 12.53 0.09 4.06
C ASP A 112 13.54 0.46 2.97
N GLN A 113 14.83 0.17 3.16
CA GLN A 113 15.89 0.38 2.18
C GLN A 113 16.14 -0.86 1.29
N ALA A 114 15.49 -1.96 1.59
CA ALA A 114 15.75 -3.26 0.97
C ALA A 114 14.63 -3.75 0.03
N VAL A 115 13.61 -2.93 -0.21
CA VAL A 115 12.44 -3.28 -1.03
C VAL A 115 12.62 -2.78 -2.46
N SER A 116 12.29 -3.64 -3.43
CA SER A 116 12.27 -3.26 -4.85
C SER A 116 11.15 -3.96 -5.62
N LEU A 117 10.63 -3.27 -6.65
CA LEU A 117 9.78 -3.85 -7.68
C LEU A 117 10.66 -4.21 -8.88
N ARG A 118 10.74 -5.50 -9.22
CA ARG A 118 11.57 -6.02 -10.31
C ARG A 118 10.72 -6.40 -11.50
N ILE A 119 11.12 -5.96 -12.69
CA ILE A 119 10.40 -6.22 -13.94
C ILE A 119 11.38 -6.91 -14.90
N GLY A 120 11.11 -8.17 -15.20
CA GLY A 120 12.04 -9.02 -15.93
C GLY A 120 13.42 -9.03 -15.27
N ASN A 121 14.48 -9.00 -16.10
CA ASN A 121 15.86 -8.89 -15.66
C ASN A 121 16.45 -7.49 -15.87
N GLN A 122 15.64 -6.54 -16.36
CA GLN A 122 16.13 -5.23 -16.81
C GLN A 122 15.91 -4.11 -15.81
N PHE A 123 14.81 -4.19 -15.05
CA PHE A 123 14.44 -3.11 -14.14
C PHE A 123 14.34 -3.59 -12.69
N ALA A 124 14.95 -2.84 -11.81
CA ALA A 124 14.78 -2.94 -10.36
C ALA A 124 14.44 -1.53 -9.84
N VAL A 125 13.18 -1.27 -9.62
CA VAL A 125 12.67 0.01 -9.12
C VAL A 125 12.68 -0.03 -7.60
N PRO A 126 13.52 0.76 -6.92
CA PRO A 126 13.55 0.79 -5.46
C PRO A 126 12.25 1.37 -4.91
N GLY A 127 11.80 0.83 -3.78
CA GLY A 127 10.71 1.42 -3.01
C GLY A 127 11.17 2.72 -2.34
N VAL A 128 10.38 3.78 -2.50
CA VAL A 128 10.56 5.05 -1.80
C VAL A 128 9.59 5.10 -0.64
N PHE A 129 10.09 5.03 0.57
CA PHE A 129 9.28 5.00 1.79
C PHE A 129 9.02 6.39 2.34
N GLU A 130 7.86 6.57 2.99
CA GLU A 130 7.54 7.79 3.70
C GLU A 130 8.48 7.97 4.90
N GLY A 131 9.07 9.15 5.02
CA GLY A 131 9.96 9.47 6.13
C GLY A 131 9.27 9.49 7.51
N GLY A 132 10.05 9.21 8.56
CA GLY A 132 9.58 9.32 9.95
C GLY A 132 8.88 8.08 10.52
N ARG A 133 8.60 7.05 9.70
CA ARG A 133 8.04 5.77 10.18
C ARG A 133 9.11 4.76 10.59
N SER A 134 10.32 4.94 10.10
CA SER A 134 11.51 4.21 10.53
C SER A 134 12.53 5.18 11.08
N THR A 135 13.12 4.86 12.22
CA THR A 135 14.26 5.56 12.82
C THR A 135 15.37 4.54 13.09
N GLU A 136 16.53 4.98 13.55
CA GLU A 136 17.64 4.08 13.88
C GLU A 136 17.25 3.01 14.93
N ASP A 137 16.28 3.34 15.80
CA ASP A 137 15.90 2.48 16.93
C ASP A 137 14.46 1.94 16.85
N ASN A 138 13.67 2.36 15.86
CA ASN A 138 12.25 2.00 15.79
C ASN A 138 11.78 1.83 14.35
N LEU A 139 11.07 0.74 14.11
CA LEU A 139 10.40 0.41 12.86
C LEU A 139 8.89 0.30 13.10
N SER A 140 8.09 1.02 12.32
CA SER A 140 6.64 0.80 12.33
C SER A 140 6.30 -0.50 11.57
N ALA A 141 5.36 -1.29 12.12
CA ALA A 141 4.84 -2.45 11.42
C ALA A 141 3.99 -2.08 10.18
N VAL A 142 3.63 -0.81 10.03
CA VAL A 142 2.90 -0.26 8.88
C VAL A 142 3.76 0.81 8.22
N GLN A 143 4.12 0.59 6.97
CA GLN A 143 4.95 1.47 6.17
C GLN A 143 4.23 1.84 4.88
N TYR A 144 4.44 3.05 4.38
CA TYR A 144 3.94 3.47 3.07
C TYR A 144 5.10 3.57 2.08
N VAL A 145 4.92 2.97 0.92
CA VAL A 145 5.95 2.86 -0.10
C VAL A 145 5.41 3.24 -1.47
N ARG A 146 6.23 3.95 -2.25
CA ARG A 146 5.97 4.29 -3.64
C ARG A 146 7.01 3.64 -4.53
N PHE A 147 6.59 3.24 -5.71
CA PHE A 147 7.46 2.73 -6.76
C PHE A 147 7.33 3.64 -7.99
N PRO A 148 8.20 4.65 -8.15
CA PRO A 148 8.19 5.53 -9.32
C PRO A 148 8.76 4.77 -10.53
N LEU A 149 7.91 4.48 -11.51
CA LEU A 149 8.30 3.72 -12.70
C LEU A 149 8.65 4.67 -13.85
N PRO A 150 9.91 4.66 -14.33
CA PRO A 150 10.26 5.28 -15.61
C PRO A 150 9.41 4.71 -16.77
N ILE A 151 9.26 5.48 -17.85
CA ILE A 151 8.41 5.10 -19.00
C ILE A 151 8.73 3.69 -19.52
N GLU A 152 10.03 3.36 -19.63
CA GLU A 152 10.48 2.06 -20.12
C GLU A 152 10.10 0.92 -19.15
N ALA A 153 10.15 1.18 -17.84
CA ALA A 153 9.72 0.23 -16.83
C ALA A 153 8.20 0.03 -16.84
N ARG A 154 7.40 1.08 -17.09
CA ARG A 154 5.94 0.98 -17.27
C ARG A 154 5.59 0.12 -18.48
N LEU A 155 6.24 0.36 -19.62
CA LEU A 155 6.02 -0.47 -20.81
C LEU A 155 6.38 -1.93 -20.57
N ALA A 156 7.50 -2.19 -19.88
CA ALA A 156 7.90 -3.54 -19.50
C ALA A 156 6.93 -4.16 -18.47
N PHE A 157 6.37 -3.38 -17.55
CA PHE A 157 5.37 -3.84 -16.59
C PHE A 157 4.09 -4.30 -17.31
N CYS A 158 3.68 -3.63 -18.38
CA CYS A 158 2.51 -4.00 -19.19
C CYS A 158 2.78 -5.17 -20.16
N ASP A 159 4.04 -5.52 -20.43
CA ASP A 159 4.38 -6.65 -21.31
C ASP A 159 4.25 -7.98 -20.54
N GLU A 160 3.18 -8.75 -20.82
CA GLU A 160 2.88 -10.02 -20.15
C GLU A 160 3.98 -11.08 -20.25
N ARG A 161 4.94 -10.93 -21.17
CA ARG A 161 6.10 -11.81 -21.29
C ARG A 161 7.16 -11.58 -20.22
N GLN A 162 7.09 -10.46 -19.51
CA GLN A 162 7.99 -10.13 -18.42
C GLN A 162 7.40 -10.56 -17.09
N ASP A 163 8.17 -11.19 -16.22
CA ASP A 163 7.78 -11.39 -14.82
C ASP A 163 7.88 -10.08 -14.05
N VAL A 164 6.90 -9.82 -13.20
CA VAL A 164 6.96 -8.71 -12.23
C VAL A 164 6.98 -9.28 -10.82
N ARG A 165 7.93 -8.83 -10.00
CA ARG A 165 8.16 -9.35 -8.65
C ARG A 165 8.35 -8.22 -7.65
N LEU A 166 7.76 -8.37 -6.48
CA LEU A 166 8.21 -7.67 -5.28
C LEU A 166 9.34 -8.46 -4.64
N ALA A 167 10.44 -7.78 -4.31
CA ALA A 167 11.60 -8.39 -3.67
C ALA A 167 12.03 -7.59 -2.43
N ILE A 168 12.45 -8.31 -1.40
CA ILE A 168 13.02 -7.77 -0.18
C ILE A 168 14.39 -8.43 -0.01
N ASP A 169 15.46 -7.64 -0.03
CA ASP A 169 16.85 -8.10 0.11
C ASP A 169 17.48 -7.62 1.42
N HIS A 170 16.74 -7.72 2.51
CA HIS A 170 17.24 -7.35 3.83
C HIS A 170 18.11 -8.47 4.43
N PRO A 171 19.22 -8.17 5.15
CA PRO A 171 20.11 -9.19 5.71
C PRO A 171 19.43 -10.24 6.59
N GLN A 172 18.35 -9.85 7.27
CA GLN A 172 17.57 -10.72 8.16
C GLN A 172 16.24 -11.19 7.54
N TYR A 173 15.92 -10.76 6.30
CA TYR A 173 14.69 -11.12 5.62
C TYR A 173 14.85 -11.05 4.10
N GLN A 174 15.04 -12.19 3.48
CA GLN A 174 15.17 -12.30 2.03
C GLN A 174 13.96 -13.05 1.47
N ALA A 175 13.18 -12.39 0.67
CA ALA A 175 11.99 -12.97 0.07
C ALA A 175 11.63 -12.26 -1.24
N GLN A 176 10.94 -12.97 -2.13
CA GLN A 176 10.35 -12.40 -3.33
C GLN A 176 9.02 -13.06 -3.65
N ALA A 177 8.14 -12.32 -4.30
CA ALA A 177 6.85 -12.81 -4.77
C ALA A 177 6.58 -12.31 -6.19
N VAL A 178 6.23 -13.22 -7.09
CA VAL A 178 5.76 -12.87 -8.44
C VAL A 178 4.33 -12.35 -8.32
N LEU A 179 4.03 -11.23 -8.98
CA LEU A 179 2.67 -10.71 -9.06
C LEU A 179 1.83 -11.64 -9.94
N SER A 180 0.63 -11.99 -9.46
CA SER A 180 -0.31 -12.75 -10.28
C SER A 180 -0.78 -11.92 -11.49
N SER A 181 -1.31 -12.60 -12.50
CA SER A 181 -1.85 -11.94 -13.70
C SER A 181 -2.95 -10.93 -13.33
N GLU A 182 -3.83 -11.31 -12.40
CA GLU A 182 -4.92 -10.47 -11.93
C GLU A 182 -4.41 -9.22 -11.19
N THR A 183 -3.42 -9.41 -10.30
CA THR A 183 -2.78 -8.28 -9.60
C THR A 183 -2.12 -7.36 -10.61
N ARG A 184 -1.38 -7.92 -11.55
CA ARG A 184 -0.68 -7.16 -12.57
C ARG A 184 -1.63 -6.36 -13.47
N GLN A 185 -2.75 -6.98 -13.93
CA GLN A 185 -3.78 -6.29 -14.72
C GLN A 185 -4.42 -5.14 -13.92
N SER A 186 -4.75 -5.38 -12.63
CA SER A 186 -5.30 -4.35 -11.76
C SER A 186 -4.37 -3.15 -11.62
N LEU A 187 -3.06 -3.37 -11.53
CA LEU A 187 -2.06 -2.31 -11.36
C LEU A 187 -1.70 -1.61 -12.67
N ALA A 188 -1.65 -2.36 -13.79
CA ALA A 188 -1.33 -1.81 -15.11
C ALA A 188 -2.36 -0.78 -15.59
N ALA A 189 -3.62 -0.92 -15.16
CA ALA A 189 -4.68 0.03 -15.48
C ALA A 189 -4.47 1.43 -14.83
N GLU A 190 -3.53 1.55 -13.91
CA GLU A 190 -3.23 2.77 -13.15
C GLU A 190 -1.92 3.45 -13.62
N LEU A 191 -1.13 2.80 -14.47
CA LEU A 191 0.15 3.26 -15.00
C LEU A 191 0.01 3.93 -16.39
#